data_724354ffa5789fde9002133b55ad0653
#
_entry.id   724354ffa5789fde9002133b55ad0653
#
_cell.length_a   1.000
_cell.length_b   1.000
_cell.length_c   1.000
_cell.angle_alpha   90.00
_cell.angle_beta   90.00
_cell.angle_gamma   90.00
#
_symmetry.space_group_name_H-M   'P 1'
#
loop_
_entity.id
_entity.type
_entity.pdbx_description
1 polymer ?
#
loop_
_entity_poly.entity_id
_entity_poly.type
_entity_poly.pdbx_seq_one_letter_code
_entity_poly.pdbx_strand_id
1 'polypeptide(L)'
;ETTEAETPAEENPQEITVEETTAPVADEVTASAVVTAAAPVAYVKPRSPINSQASYLEHSIKAKMGNHDSAQYVMAADDSFSTNPAFTPVQYVNQVIDNTIGSRPAIDAIGSRAITASGMVISHPKITTPGTVADTNEGAAPSEQGIVSSYVNLDVNKFAGMQRYSVELLERSSPDFFQAMVDNMTRAYNKATDAAVIAALTAGGTQATAVAATSAGIISYVSTEAPAAYLATGELPSAYIAGTSQWSLLMGATDTTGRPIYNAYNPQNNGGVAGPQSLRGNVLGLDLYVDPNAVATTIDESAFIVTPSSVAIYESPILRMSTNVVTSGEIETMLYGYLAVGVLTAGGVRRFNLS
;
A
#
# COMPACT_ATOMS: atom_id res chain seq x y z
N GLU A 1 1.17 -33.95 47.94
CA GLU A 1 2.10 -33.01 48.61
C GLU A 1 1.78 -31.61 48.17
N THR A 2 1.26 -30.90 49.12
CA THR A 2 0.81 -29.50 49.17
C THR A 2 1.98 -28.53 49.04
N THR A 3 1.79 -27.44 48.27
CA THR A 3 2.35 -26.12 48.56
C THR A 3 1.56 -25.13 47.68
N GLU A 4 0.61 -24.49 48.18
CA GLU A 4 0.45 -23.17 48.82
C GLU A 4 0.81 -22.00 47.92
N ALA A 5 -0.26 -21.27 47.49
CA ALA A 5 -0.25 -20.04 46.73
C ALA A 5 0.06 -18.86 47.63
N GLU A 6 1.04 -18.06 47.30
CA GLU A 6 1.22 -16.71 47.84
C GLU A 6 0.62 -15.66 46.92
N THR A 7 -0.28 -14.92 47.49
CA THR A 7 -0.90 -13.68 46.95
C THR A 7 0.03 -12.50 47.23
N PRO A 8 0.34 -11.62 46.30
CA PRO A 8 0.94 -10.35 46.63
C PRO A 8 -0.12 -9.32 47.00
N ALA A 9 0.20 -8.56 48.01
CA ALA A 9 -0.58 -7.56 48.73
C ALA A 9 -0.98 -6.34 47.90
N GLU A 10 -2.16 -5.82 48.23
CA GLU A 10 -2.66 -4.50 47.88
C GLU A 10 -1.70 -3.38 48.34
N GLU A 11 -1.33 -2.50 47.46
CA GLU A 11 -0.63 -1.28 47.72
C GLU A 11 -1.64 -0.15 47.95
N ASN A 12 -1.66 0.35 49.17
CA ASN A 12 -2.51 1.37 49.73
C ASN A 12 -2.12 2.78 49.19
N PRO A 13 -3.08 3.65 48.83
CA PRO A 13 -2.75 5.00 48.39
C PRO A 13 -2.26 5.89 49.55
N GLN A 14 -1.14 6.55 49.36
CA GLN A 14 -0.55 7.48 50.28
C GLN A 14 -1.44 8.73 50.44
N GLU A 15 -1.80 8.95 51.68
CA GLU A 15 -2.46 10.14 52.21
C GLU A 15 -1.50 11.35 52.14
N ILE A 16 -1.88 12.40 51.39
CA ILE A 16 -1.14 13.64 51.31
C ILE A 16 -1.48 14.47 52.56
N THR A 17 -0.56 14.53 53.48
CA THR A 17 -0.60 15.42 54.63
C THR A 17 -0.43 16.87 54.15
N VAL A 18 -1.46 17.68 54.41
CA VAL A 18 -1.43 19.14 54.25
C VAL A 18 -0.68 19.73 55.45
N GLU A 19 0.49 20.25 55.23
CA GLU A 19 1.18 21.09 56.24
C GLU A 19 0.47 22.43 56.37
N GLU A 20 -0.06 22.63 57.56
CA GLU A 20 -0.64 23.87 58.03
C GLU A 20 0.47 24.91 58.25
N THR A 21 0.64 25.82 57.29
CA THR A 21 1.56 26.96 57.44
C THR A 21 0.83 28.05 58.23
N THR A 22 1.32 28.28 59.45
CA THR A 22 0.93 29.34 60.34
C THR A 22 1.01 30.73 59.67
N ALA A 23 -0.09 31.44 59.71
CA ALA A 23 -0.21 32.81 59.25
C ALA A 23 0.63 33.76 60.11
N PRO A 24 1.33 34.71 59.50
CA PRO A 24 1.90 35.81 60.26
C PRO A 24 0.82 36.84 60.68
N VAL A 25 0.97 37.31 61.82
CA VAL A 25 0.15 38.31 62.56
C VAL A 25 -0.18 39.51 61.67
N ALA A 26 -1.48 39.84 61.63
CA ALA A 26 -1.99 41.00 60.93
C ALA A 26 -1.47 42.28 61.49
N ASP A 27 -0.71 43.06 60.74
CA ASP A 27 -0.53 44.47 60.95
C ASP A 27 -1.84 45.18 60.62
N GLU A 28 -2.27 45.97 61.57
CA GLU A 28 -3.48 46.77 61.55
C GLU A 28 -3.34 47.85 60.46
N VAL A 29 -3.87 47.52 59.28
CA VAL A 29 -4.01 48.50 58.22
C VAL A 29 -5.26 49.31 58.47
N THR A 30 -5.02 50.51 58.96
CA THR A 30 -6.01 51.57 59.08
C THR A 30 -6.74 51.74 57.72
N ALA A 31 -8.01 51.43 57.71
CA ALA A 31 -8.91 51.70 56.61
C ALA A 31 -9.08 53.21 56.41
N SER A 32 -8.31 53.73 55.50
CA SER A 32 -8.38 55.11 55.04
C SER A 32 -8.41 55.18 53.51
N ALA A 33 -9.50 54.78 52.99
CA ALA A 33 -10.01 55.27 51.71
C ALA A 33 -11.53 54.98 51.64
N VAL A 34 -12.28 56.03 51.80
CA VAL A 34 -13.68 55.99 51.33
C VAL A 34 -13.66 55.70 49.88
N VAL A 35 -13.96 54.42 49.51
CA VAL A 35 -14.25 54.06 48.12
C VAL A 35 -15.53 54.82 47.75
N THR A 36 -15.32 55.96 47.11
CA THR A 36 -16.41 56.66 46.45
C THR A 36 -16.96 55.68 45.44
N ALA A 37 -18.18 55.21 45.65
CA ALA A 37 -18.88 54.35 44.70
C ALA A 37 -18.76 55.00 43.31
N ALA A 38 -18.11 54.33 42.41
CA ALA A 38 -18.06 54.78 41.02
C ALA A 38 -19.49 55.05 40.59
N ALA A 39 -19.70 56.17 39.92
CA ALA A 39 -21.02 56.52 39.40
C ALA A 39 -21.71 55.28 38.81
N PRO A 40 -22.99 55.05 39.08
CA PRO A 40 -23.69 53.88 38.61
C PRO A 40 -23.40 53.73 37.14
N VAL A 41 -22.99 52.53 36.74
CA VAL A 41 -22.69 52.22 35.35
C VAL A 41 -23.92 52.67 34.56
N ALA A 42 -23.78 53.64 33.70
CA ALA A 42 -24.91 54.21 32.95
C ALA A 42 -25.62 53.06 32.29
N TYR A 43 -26.92 52.97 32.56
CA TYR A 43 -27.75 51.93 31.93
C TYR A 43 -27.63 52.05 30.42
N VAL A 44 -26.88 51.11 29.80
CA VAL A 44 -26.77 51.03 28.36
C VAL A 44 -28.07 50.44 27.88
N LYS A 45 -28.87 51.24 27.20
CA LYS A 45 -30.13 50.80 26.59
C LYS A 45 -29.85 49.57 25.70
N PRO A 46 -30.56 48.47 25.88
CA PRO A 46 -30.36 47.30 25.03
C PRO A 46 -30.47 47.70 23.55
N ARG A 47 -29.51 47.31 22.76
CA ARG A 47 -29.46 47.64 21.34
C ARG A 47 -30.60 46.90 20.63
N SER A 48 -31.31 47.60 19.75
CA SER A 48 -32.34 46.99 18.94
C SER A 48 -31.67 45.99 17.96
N PRO A 49 -32.22 44.76 17.80
CA PRO A 49 -31.66 43.84 16.83
C PRO A 49 -31.74 44.40 15.41
N ILE A 50 -30.79 44.06 14.57
CA ILE A 50 -30.80 44.41 13.16
C ILE A 50 -31.86 43.56 12.46
N ASN A 51 -33.02 44.15 12.11
CA ASN A 51 -34.14 43.41 11.59
C ASN A 51 -34.29 43.50 10.06
N SER A 52 -33.39 44.20 9.38
CA SER A 52 -33.42 44.32 7.91
C SER A 52 -32.03 44.39 7.31
N GLN A 53 -31.91 43.95 6.06
CA GLN A 53 -30.66 44.07 5.28
C GLN A 53 -30.23 45.51 5.10
N ALA A 54 -31.20 46.44 4.99
CA ALA A 54 -30.90 47.86 4.86
C ALA A 54 -30.25 48.45 6.11
N SER A 55 -30.73 48.07 7.32
CA SER A 55 -30.12 48.52 8.58
C SER A 55 -28.74 47.89 8.81
N TYR A 56 -28.54 46.63 8.39
CA TYR A 56 -27.22 46.01 8.41
C TYR A 56 -26.22 46.73 7.51
N LEU A 57 -26.67 47.05 6.28
CA LEU A 57 -25.82 47.77 5.33
C LEU A 57 -25.50 49.18 5.86
N GLU A 58 -26.45 49.89 6.43
CA GLU A 58 -26.25 51.19 7.06
C GLU A 58 -25.21 51.13 8.19
N HIS A 59 -25.34 50.17 9.09
CA HIS A 59 -24.38 49.98 10.18
C HIS A 59 -23.00 49.54 9.67
N SER A 60 -22.91 48.71 8.61
CA SER A 60 -21.63 48.31 8.01
C SER A 60 -20.92 49.47 7.35
N ILE A 61 -21.65 50.38 6.68
CA ILE A 61 -21.07 51.60 6.08
C ILE A 61 -20.58 52.53 7.19
N LYS A 62 -21.42 52.78 8.22
CA LYS A 62 -21.04 53.64 9.37
C LYS A 62 -19.84 53.09 10.15
N ALA A 63 -19.73 51.76 10.30
CA ALA A 63 -18.60 51.10 10.92
C ALA A 63 -17.28 51.35 10.11
N LYS A 64 -17.34 51.26 8.80
CA LYS A 64 -16.21 51.57 7.91
C LYS A 64 -15.83 53.05 7.92
N MET A 65 -16.78 53.95 8.25
CA MET A 65 -16.55 55.37 8.42
C MET A 65 -15.98 55.71 9.85
N GLY A 66 -15.67 54.73 10.67
CA GLY A 66 -15.05 54.90 11.99
C GLY A 66 -16.02 55.07 13.15
N ASN A 67 -17.33 54.77 12.95
CA ASN A 67 -18.30 54.77 14.06
C ASN A 67 -18.17 53.50 14.89
N HIS A 68 -17.68 53.63 16.13
CA HIS A 68 -17.47 52.48 17.03
C HIS A 68 -18.74 51.77 17.45
N ASP A 69 -19.87 52.46 17.60
CA ASP A 69 -21.14 51.85 17.98
C ASP A 69 -21.68 50.98 16.85
N SER A 70 -21.54 51.45 15.60
CA SER A 70 -21.95 50.67 14.42
C SER A 70 -20.98 49.50 14.18
N ALA A 71 -19.69 49.63 14.45
CA ALA A 71 -18.74 48.51 14.38
C ALA A 71 -19.04 47.42 15.39
N GLN A 72 -19.40 47.77 16.62
CA GLN A 72 -19.85 46.80 17.62
C GLN A 72 -21.18 46.13 17.26
N TYR A 73 -22.07 46.86 16.58
CA TYR A 73 -23.31 46.28 16.08
C TYR A 73 -23.06 45.21 14.99
N VAL A 74 -22.21 45.49 14.05
CA VAL A 74 -21.80 44.56 13.00
C VAL A 74 -21.08 43.35 13.58
N MET A 75 -20.15 43.57 14.52
CA MET A 75 -19.43 42.47 15.20
C MET A 75 -20.35 41.61 16.07
N ALA A 76 -21.35 42.19 16.69
CA ALA A 76 -22.32 41.43 17.51
C ALA A 76 -23.36 40.66 16.68
N ALA A 77 -23.48 41.00 15.37
CA ALA A 77 -24.37 40.32 14.42
C ALA A 77 -23.61 39.25 13.60
N ASP A 78 -22.30 39.16 13.74
CA ASP A 78 -21.46 38.20 12.99
C ASP A 78 -21.42 36.83 13.72
N ASP A 79 -22.32 35.96 13.31
CA ASP A 79 -22.27 34.56 13.71
C ASP A 79 -21.13 33.87 12.95
N SER A 80 -20.26 33.23 13.70
CA SER A 80 -19.13 32.49 13.13
C SER A 80 -19.47 31.01 12.92
N PHE A 81 -18.77 30.36 12.00
CA PHE A 81 -18.87 28.91 11.80
C PHE A 81 -18.52 28.12 13.08
N SER A 82 -17.74 28.69 13.97
CA SER A 82 -17.39 28.05 15.25
C SER A 82 -18.53 28.09 16.27
N THR A 83 -19.38 29.11 16.19
CA THR A 83 -20.56 29.26 17.11
C THR A 83 -21.78 28.54 16.57
N ASN A 84 -21.91 28.34 15.24
CA ASN A 84 -23.03 27.70 14.59
C ASN A 84 -22.62 26.51 13.72
N PRO A 85 -21.93 25.49 14.25
CA PRO A 85 -21.47 24.35 13.47
C PRO A 85 -22.62 23.51 12.88
N ALA A 86 -23.80 23.54 13.50
CA ALA A 86 -24.97 22.80 13.05
C ALA A 86 -25.58 23.33 11.72
N PHE A 87 -25.32 24.59 11.39
CA PHE A 87 -25.78 25.21 10.14
C PHE A 87 -24.71 25.16 9.02
N THR A 88 -23.53 24.65 9.33
CA THR A 88 -22.49 24.47 8.31
C THR A 88 -22.74 23.15 7.59
N PRO A 89 -23.09 23.16 6.32
CA PRO A 89 -23.28 21.90 5.59
C PRO A 89 -21.92 21.20 5.46
N VAL A 90 -21.89 19.94 5.87
CA VAL A 90 -20.73 19.07 5.60
C VAL A 90 -20.76 18.72 4.13
N GLN A 91 -19.77 19.16 3.38
CA GLN A 91 -19.61 18.76 2.00
C GLN A 91 -18.89 17.41 1.96
N TYR A 92 -19.59 16.40 1.52
CA TYR A 92 -18.98 15.11 1.18
C TYR A 92 -18.46 15.18 -0.25
N VAL A 93 -17.17 14.93 -0.41
CA VAL A 93 -16.58 14.75 -1.73
C VAL A 93 -16.84 13.31 -2.15
N ASN A 94 -17.39 13.09 -3.35
CA ASN A 94 -17.68 11.76 -3.89
C ASN A 94 -16.41 10.95 -4.24
N GLN A 95 -15.26 11.36 -3.74
CA GLN A 95 -14.00 10.67 -3.95
C GLN A 95 -13.63 9.91 -2.67
N VAL A 96 -13.69 8.59 -2.76
CA VAL A 96 -13.21 7.70 -1.70
C VAL A 96 -11.69 7.53 -1.86
N ILE A 97 -10.94 7.81 -0.79
CA ILE A 97 -9.51 7.57 -0.75
C ILE A 97 -9.30 6.11 -0.33
N ASP A 98 -8.79 5.29 -1.24
CA ASP A 98 -8.42 3.91 -0.99
C ASP A 98 -6.91 3.76 -1.15
N ASN A 99 -6.23 3.43 -0.06
CA ASN A 99 -4.78 3.22 -0.02
C ASN A 99 -4.37 1.77 -0.36
N THR A 100 -5.32 0.92 -0.71
CA THR A 100 -5.01 -0.46 -1.09
C THR A 100 -4.29 -0.50 -2.43
N ILE A 101 -3.10 -1.07 -2.45
CA ILE A 101 -2.31 -1.22 -3.67
C ILE A 101 -2.95 -2.32 -4.52
N GLY A 102 -3.44 -1.95 -5.69
CA GLY A 102 -4.11 -2.86 -6.62
C GLY A 102 -3.29 -3.18 -7.89
N SER A 103 -2.02 -2.76 -7.96
CA SER A 103 -1.12 -3.10 -9.05
C SER A 103 -0.64 -4.55 -8.92
N ARG A 104 -0.33 -5.19 -10.05
CA ARG A 104 0.10 -6.60 -10.16
C ARG A 104 1.40 -6.71 -10.97
N PRO A 105 2.51 -6.12 -10.49
CA PRO A 105 3.73 -6.01 -11.29
C PRO A 105 4.34 -7.35 -11.66
N ALA A 106 4.28 -8.36 -10.77
CA ALA A 106 4.81 -9.68 -11.06
C ALA A 106 4.02 -10.40 -12.17
N ILE A 107 2.69 -10.27 -12.14
CA ILE A 107 1.84 -10.84 -13.18
C ILE A 107 2.02 -10.11 -14.51
N ASP A 108 2.14 -8.76 -14.47
CA ASP A 108 2.38 -7.95 -15.66
C ASP A 108 3.73 -8.25 -16.31
N ALA A 109 4.75 -8.57 -15.50
CA ALA A 109 6.08 -8.94 -15.98
C ALA A 109 6.13 -10.29 -16.70
N ILE A 110 5.32 -11.25 -16.24
CA ILE A 110 5.35 -12.64 -16.72
C ILE A 110 4.26 -12.87 -17.76
N GLY A 111 3.10 -12.23 -17.57
CA GLY A 111 1.89 -12.46 -18.35
C GLY A 111 1.06 -13.62 -17.81
N SER A 112 -0.27 -13.46 -17.85
CA SER A 112 -1.22 -14.50 -17.45
C SER A 112 -1.91 -15.12 -18.65
N ARG A 113 -2.34 -16.37 -18.49
CA ARG A 113 -3.13 -17.13 -19.46
C ARG A 113 -4.47 -17.48 -18.84
N ALA A 114 -5.50 -17.64 -19.67
CA ALA A 114 -6.80 -18.07 -19.19
C ALA A 114 -6.75 -19.49 -18.63
N ILE A 115 -7.36 -19.71 -17.47
CA ILE A 115 -7.49 -21.04 -16.88
C ILE A 115 -8.46 -21.90 -17.70
N THR A 116 -8.23 -23.18 -17.75
CA THR A 116 -9.14 -24.15 -18.41
C THR A 116 -10.47 -24.26 -17.65
N ALA A 117 -11.54 -24.54 -18.34
CA ALA A 117 -12.89 -24.59 -17.76
C ALA A 117 -13.10 -25.70 -16.71
N SER A 118 -12.25 -26.71 -16.66
CA SER A 118 -12.37 -27.87 -15.76
C SER A 118 -10.99 -28.34 -15.27
N GLY A 119 -10.97 -28.91 -14.08
CA GLY A 119 -9.77 -29.46 -13.43
C GLY A 119 -9.24 -28.55 -12.32
N MET A 120 -8.73 -29.16 -11.27
CA MET A 120 -8.09 -28.46 -10.13
C MET A 120 -6.57 -28.54 -10.19
N VAL A 121 -6.03 -29.24 -11.19
CA VAL A 121 -4.59 -29.37 -11.41
C VAL A 121 -4.32 -29.21 -12.92
N ILE A 122 -3.37 -28.36 -13.23
CA ILE A 122 -2.87 -28.16 -14.60
C ILE A 122 -1.52 -28.84 -14.70
N SER A 123 -1.41 -29.89 -15.53
CA SER A 123 -0.19 -30.67 -15.68
C SER A 123 0.54 -30.27 -16.96
N HIS A 124 1.78 -29.84 -16.82
CA HIS A 124 2.67 -29.54 -17.93
C HIS A 124 3.66 -30.67 -18.14
N PRO A 125 3.69 -31.33 -19.33
CA PRO A 125 4.73 -32.27 -19.65
C PRO A 125 6.07 -31.53 -19.82
N LYS A 126 7.12 -32.03 -19.20
CA LYS A 126 8.48 -31.51 -19.27
C LYS A 126 9.43 -32.61 -19.68
N ILE A 127 10.26 -32.36 -20.68
CA ILE A 127 11.37 -33.24 -21.04
C ILE A 127 12.49 -32.99 -20.03
N THR A 128 12.84 -34.02 -19.28
CA THR A 128 13.93 -33.98 -18.28
C THR A 128 15.27 -34.40 -18.87
N THR A 129 15.25 -35.34 -19.83
CA THR A 129 16.44 -35.75 -20.56
C THR A 129 16.17 -35.58 -22.06
N PRO A 130 16.82 -34.60 -22.71
CA PRO A 130 16.69 -34.44 -24.16
C PRO A 130 17.44 -35.55 -24.91
N GLY A 131 17.02 -35.81 -26.15
CA GLY A 131 17.78 -36.67 -27.08
C GLY A 131 19.09 -36.01 -27.42
N THR A 132 20.12 -36.83 -27.67
CA THR A 132 21.43 -36.38 -28.09
C THR A 132 21.66 -36.63 -29.59
N VAL A 133 22.28 -35.67 -30.24
CA VAL A 133 22.78 -35.80 -31.61
C VAL A 133 24.26 -35.53 -31.60
N ALA A 134 25.04 -36.42 -32.10
CA ALA A 134 26.50 -36.31 -32.20
C ALA A 134 26.99 -36.59 -33.63
N ASP A 135 28.11 -36.03 -33.98
CA ASP A 135 28.80 -36.39 -35.24
C ASP A 135 29.21 -37.86 -35.19
N THR A 136 28.93 -38.57 -36.28
CA THR A 136 29.15 -40.02 -36.36
C THR A 136 29.97 -40.30 -37.56
N ASN A 137 31.11 -41.02 -37.37
CA ASN A 137 32.00 -41.42 -38.44
C ASN A 137 31.30 -42.38 -39.40
N GLU A 138 31.76 -42.40 -40.64
CA GLU A 138 31.23 -43.31 -41.66
C GLU A 138 31.31 -44.77 -41.18
N GLY A 139 30.18 -45.49 -41.24
CA GLY A 139 30.08 -46.88 -40.80
C GLY A 139 29.92 -47.09 -39.29
N ALA A 140 29.94 -46.04 -38.46
CA ALA A 140 29.67 -46.14 -37.02
C ALA A 140 28.17 -46.04 -36.72
N ALA A 141 27.68 -46.78 -35.74
CA ALA A 141 26.31 -46.63 -35.25
C ALA A 141 26.13 -45.32 -34.47
N PRO A 142 25.09 -44.52 -34.74
CA PRO A 142 24.81 -43.33 -33.94
C PRO A 142 24.52 -43.71 -32.49
N SER A 143 24.84 -42.83 -31.55
CA SER A 143 24.50 -43.05 -30.16
C SER A 143 22.99 -42.87 -29.95
N GLU A 144 22.35 -43.84 -29.32
CA GLU A 144 20.95 -43.78 -28.95
C GLU A 144 20.78 -43.33 -27.50
N GLN A 145 19.96 -42.29 -27.30
CA GLN A 145 19.55 -41.86 -25.97
C GLN A 145 18.04 -41.66 -25.96
N GLY A 146 17.36 -42.35 -25.05
CA GLY A 146 15.94 -42.20 -24.87
C GLY A 146 15.56 -40.84 -24.28
N ILE A 147 14.46 -40.27 -24.75
CA ILE A 147 13.88 -39.08 -24.16
C ILE A 147 13.15 -39.45 -22.88
N VAL A 148 13.44 -38.76 -21.77
CA VAL A 148 12.73 -38.93 -20.51
C VAL A 148 11.89 -37.68 -20.25
N SER A 149 10.62 -37.87 -19.85
CA SER A 149 9.70 -36.81 -19.53
C SER A 149 9.12 -36.96 -18.12
N SER A 150 8.73 -35.85 -17.53
CA SER A 150 8.00 -35.76 -16.26
C SER A 150 6.87 -34.74 -16.37
N TYR A 151 5.98 -34.68 -15.37
CA TYR A 151 4.95 -33.68 -15.30
C TYR A 151 5.30 -32.63 -14.24
N VAL A 152 5.04 -31.36 -14.53
CA VAL A 152 4.98 -30.28 -13.56
C VAL A 152 3.53 -29.95 -13.31
N ASN A 153 3.06 -30.18 -12.10
CA ASN A 153 1.67 -29.97 -11.72
C ASN A 153 1.52 -28.60 -11.04
N LEU A 154 0.51 -27.85 -11.47
CA LEU A 154 0.13 -26.57 -10.93
C LEU A 154 -1.26 -26.70 -10.31
N ASP A 155 -1.37 -26.47 -9.02
CA ASP A 155 -2.65 -26.52 -8.29
C ASP A 155 -3.45 -25.25 -8.52
N VAL A 156 -4.74 -25.41 -8.79
CA VAL A 156 -5.68 -24.30 -8.96
C VAL A 156 -6.23 -23.90 -7.61
N ASN A 157 -5.86 -22.71 -7.14
CA ASN A 157 -6.29 -22.16 -5.87
C ASN A 157 -7.41 -21.13 -6.06
N LYS A 158 -8.40 -21.16 -5.16
CA LYS A 158 -9.46 -20.17 -5.10
C LYS A 158 -9.02 -19.01 -4.21
N PHE A 159 -9.03 -17.81 -4.74
CA PHE A 159 -8.89 -16.56 -3.99
C PHE A 159 -10.26 -15.93 -3.82
N ALA A 160 -10.69 -15.69 -2.60
CA ALA A 160 -12.00 -15.14 -2.31
C ALA A 160 -11.94 -14.16 -1.16
N GLY A 161 -12.68 -13.06 -1.28
CA GLY A 161 -12.96 -12.10 -0.22
C GLY A 161 -14.45 -11.98 -0.01
N MET A 162 -14.89 -11.80 1.23
CA MET A 162 -16.29 -11.60 1.58
C MET A 162 -16.42 -10.38 2.47
N GLN A 163 -17.45 -9.57 2.19
CA GLN A 163 -17.84 -8.44 3.03
C GLN A 163 -19.30 -8.55 3.40
N ARG A 164 -19.62 -8.13 4.62
CA ARG A 164 -21.00 -8.03 5.14
C ARG A 164 -21.33 -6.57 5.40
N TYR A 165 -22.53 -6.18 5.07
CA TYR A 165 -23.05 -4.85 5.35
C TYR A 165 -24.57 -4.93 5.64
N SER A 166 -25.10 -3.95 6.39
CA SER A 166 -26.50 -3.91 6.73
C SER A 166 -27.37 -3.38 5.59
N VAL A 167 -28.64 -3.75 5.58
CA VAL A 167 -29.63 -3.23 4.63
C VAL A 167 -29.79 -1.72 4.80
N GLU A 168 -29.71 -1.20 6.04
CA GLU A 168 -29.80 0.24 6.30
C GLU A 168 -28.64 1.01 5.64
N LEU A 169 -27.43 0.42 5.61
CA LEU A 169 -26.32 1.04 4.90
C LEU A 169 -26.57 1.05 3.40
N LEU A 170 -27.17 -0.01 2.86
CA LEU A 170 -27.57 -0.08 1.45
C LEU A 170 -28.58 1.02 1.08
N GLU A 171 -29.59 1.23 1.93
CA GLU A 171 -30.69 2.17 1.64
C GLU A 171 -30.32 3.63 1.87
N ARG A 172 -29.36 3.90 2.79
CA ARG A 172 -29.04 5.25 3.25
C ARG A 172 -27.64 5.74 2.86
N SER A 173 -26.81 4.88 2.27
CA SER A 173 -25.50 5.29 1.78
C SER A 173 -25.58 5.97 0.41
N SER A 174 -24.57 6.74 0.08
CA SER A 174 -24.45 7.27 -1.27
C SER A 174 -24.17 6.13 -2.27
N PRO A 175 -24.56 6.27 -3.55
CA PRO A 175 -24.30 5.26 -4.58
C PRO A 175 -22.84 4.88 -4.72
N ASP A 176 -21.91 5.77 -4.36
CA ASP A 176 -20.47 5.58 -4.47
C ASP A 176 -19.91 4.53 -3.48
N PHE A 177 -20.64 4.23 -2.40
CA PHE A 177 -20.21 3.21 -1.42
C PHE A 177 -20.01 1.84 -2.08
N PHE A 178 -20.95 1.40 -2.93
CA PHE A 178 -20.85 0.09 -3.59
C PHE A 178 -19.71 0.04 -4.58
N GLN A 179 -19.51 1.10 -5.35
CA GLN A 179 -18.39 1.18 -6.28
C GLN A 179 -17.06 1.13 -5.51
N ALA A 180 -16.94 1.90 -4.44
CA ALA A 180 -15.75 1.88 -3.60
C ALA A 180 -15.51 0.50 -2.95
N MET A 181 -16.57 -0.19 -2.53
CA MET A 181 -16.47 -1.54 -1.97
C MET A 181 -15.97 -2.55 -3.02
N VAL A 182 -16.53 -2.54 -4.22
CA VAL A 182 -16.13 -3.44 -5.31
C VAL A 182 -14.69 -3.15 -5.73
N ASP A 183 -14.32 -1.88 -5.85
CA ASP A 183 -12.96 -1.46 -6.20
C ASP A 183 -11.95 -1.90 -5.13
N ASN A 184 -12.27 -1.74 -3.85
CA ASN A 184 -11.44 -2.19 -2.75
C ASN A 184 -11.27 -3.72 -2.73
N MET A 185 -12.36 -4.47 -2.91
CA MET A 185 -12.30 -5.94 -3.01
C MET A 185 -11.47 -6.40 -4.21
N THR A 186 -11.59 -5.72 -5.34
CA THR A 186 -10.81 -6.02 -6.54
C THR A 186 -9.32 -5.74 -6.33
N ARG A 187 -8.98 -4.63 -5.69
CA ARG A 187 -7.59 -4.31 -5.33
C ARG A 187 -7.03 -5.32 -4.34
N ALA A 188 -7.80 -5.73 -3.33
CA ALA A 188 -7.38 -6.75 -2.37
C ALA A 188 -7.14 -8.11 -3.06
N TYR A 189 -8.01 -8.49 -4.00
CA TYR A 189 -7.82 -9.68 -4.84
C TYR A 189 -6.53 -9.59 -5.67
N ASN A 190 -6.30 -8.46 -6.33
CA ASN A 190 -5.10 -8.22 -7.12
C ASN A 190 -3.83 -8.35 -6.28
N LYS A 191 -3.83 -7.73 -5.10
CA LYS A 191 -2.71 -7.84 -4.15
C LYS A 191 -2.45 -9.28 -3.71
N ALA A 192 -3.50 -10.03 -3.39
CA ALA A 192 -3.37 -11.41 -2.92
C ALA A 192 -2.88 -12.36 -4.02
N THR A 193 -3.35 -12.18 -5.25
CA THR A 193 -2.92 -12.98 -6.40
C THR A 193 -1.47 -12.68 -6.80
N ASP A 194 -1.06 -11.43 -6.76
CA ASP A 194 0.32 -11.03 -7.05
C ASP A 194 1.29 -11.54 -5.98
N ALA A 195 0.91 -11.44 -4.70
CA ALA A 195 1.67 -12.03 -3.60
C ALA A 195 1.84 -13.55 -3.74
N ALA A 196 0.83 -14.25 -4.25
CA ALA A 196 0.92 -15.70 -4.52
C ALA A 196 1.92 -16.00 -5.64
N VAL A 197 2.00 -15.13 -6.66
CA VAL A 197 3.03 -15.26 -7.71
C VAL A 197 4.42 -15.08 -7.13
N ILE A 198 4.65 -14.03 -6.33
CA ILE A 198 5.95 -13.83 -5.65
C ILE A 198 6.30 -15.03 -4.76
N ALA A 199 5.36 -15.58 -4.01
CA ALA A 199 5.59 -16.77 -3.21
C ALA A 199 5.98 -17.99 -4.07
N ALA A 200 5.36 -18.17 -5.23
CA ALA A 200 5.70 -19.25 -6.16
C ALA A 200 7.10 -19.04 -6.79
N LEU A 201 7.48 -17.80 -7.12
CA LEU A 201 8.82 -17.47 -7.60
C LEU A 201 9.88 -17.76 -6.51
N THR A 202 9.58 -17.40 -5.26
CA THR A 202 10.47 -17.67 -4.12
C THR A 202 10.64 -19.17 -3.89
N ALA A 203 9.55 -19.93 -3.92
CA ALA A 203 9.60 -21.38 -3.67
C ALA A 203 10.23 -22.18 -4.81
N GLY A 204 9.94 -21.81 -6.07
CA GLY A 204 10.35 -22.56 -7.25
C GLY A 204 11.61 -22.06 -7.94
N GLY A 205 12.07 -20.84 -7.65
CA GLY A 205 13.25 -20.24 -8.28
C GLY A 205 14.57 -20.74 -7.69
N THR A 206 15.61 -20.68 -8.49
CA THR A 206 16.98 -20.99 -8.08
C THR A 206 17.58 -19.80 -7.35
N GLN A 207 18.17 -20.02 -6.19
CA GLN A 207 18.90 -18.98 -5.47
C GLN A 207 20.19 -18.63 -6.21
N ALA A 208 20.46 -17.34 -6.38
CA ALA A 208 21.65 -16.83 -7.02
C ALA A 208 22.90 -17.01 -6.17
N THR A 209 24.05 -16.81 -6.77
CA THR A 209 25.31 -16.67 -6.05
C THR A 209 25.24 -15.48 -5.11
N ALA A 210 25.69 -15.65 -3.87
CA ALA A 210 25.64 -14.60 -2.86
C ALA A 210 26.47 -13.38 -3.28
N VAL A 211 25.87 -12.19 -3.17
CA VAL A 211 26.50 -10.91 -3.52
C VAL A 211 26.24 -9.86 -2.44
N ALA A 212 27.10 -8.87 -2.32
CA ALA A 212 26.89 -7.78 -1.38
C ALA A 212 25.75 -6.83 -1.83
N ALA A 213 25.05 -6.19 -0.87
CA ALA A 213 24.06 -5.17 -1.15
C ALA A 213 24.69 -3.85 -1.58
N THR A 214 25.39 -3.85 -2.68
CA THR A 214 26.10 -2.70 -3.26
C THR A 214 25.83 -2.59 -4.76
N SER A 215 26.15 -1.44 -5.34
CA SER A 215 26.07 -1.23 -6.80
C SER A 215 26.86 -2.31 -7.58
N ALA A 216 28.06 -2.64 -7.12
CA ALA A 216 28.86 -3.69 -7.73
C ALA A 216 28.21 -5.07 -7.58
N GLY A 217 27.59 -5.34 -6.44
CA GLY A 217 26.86 -6.58 -6.19
C GLY A 217 25.65 -6.76 -7.12
N ILE A 218 24.88 -5.69 -7.39
CA ILE A 218 23.79 -5.75 -8.36
C ILE A 218 24.28 -6.04 -9.76
N ILE A 219 25.37 -5.38 -10.19
CA ILE A 219 25.99 -5.61 -11.50
C ILE A 219 26.46 -7.06 -11.60
N SER A 220 27.14 -7.57 -10.55
CA SER A 220 27.58 -8.96 -10.47
C SER A 220 26.42 -9.94 -10.53
N TYR A 221 25.34 -9.66 -9.80
CA TYR A 221 24.13 -10.49 -9.82
C TYR A 221 23.55 -10.62 -11.22
N VAL A 222 23.30 -9.49 -11.89
CA VAL A 222 22.70 -9.52 -13.23
C VAL A 222 23.65 -10.15 -14.25
N SER A 223 24.95 -9.79 -14.23
CA SER A 223 25.94 -10.30 -15.19
C SER A 223 26.21 -11.79 -15.05
N THR A 224 26.04 -12.36 -13.86
CA THR A 224 26.23 -13.79 -13.59
C THR A 224 24.96 -14.59 -13.85
N GLU A 225 23.82 -14.10 -13.33
CA GLU A 225 22.60 -14.89 -13.28
C GLU A 225 21.75 -14.78 -14.56
N ALA A 226 21.86 -13.68 -15.32
CA ALA A 226 21.15 -13.59 -16.60
C ALA A 226 21.68 -14.60 -17.65
N PRO A 227 22.98 -14.76 -17.85
CA PRO A 227 23.52 -15.84 -18.70
C PRO A 227 23.17 -17.24 -18.18
N ALA A 228 23.18 -17.43 -16.85
CA ALA A 228 22.83 -18.71 -16.26
C ALA A 228 21.32 -19.07 -16.49
N ALA A 229 20.44 -18.07 -16.46
CA ALA A 229 19.03 -18.25 -16.81
C ALA A 229 18.87 -18.60 -18.29
N TYR A 230 19.61 -17.94 -19.16
CA TYR A 230 19.63 -18.25 -20.59
C TYR A 230 20.08 -19.70 -20.87
N LEU A 231 21.15 -20.16 -20.22
CA LEU A 231 21.62 -21.54 -20.37
C LEU A 231 20.60 -22.57 -19.88
N ALA A 232 19.80 -22.22 -18.87
CA ALA A 232 18.79 -23.13 -18.32
C ALA A 232 17.50 -23.20 -19.15
N THR A 233 17.16 -22.14 -19.87
CA THR A 233 15.88 -22.01 -20.58
C THR A 233 16.02 -21.96 -22.10
N GLY A 234 17.17 -21.56 -22.61
CA GLY A 234 17.39 -21.25 -24.04
C GLY A 234 16.79 -19.91 -24.47
N GLU A 235 16.20 -19.13 -23.53
CA GLU A 235 15.61 -17.83 -23.80
C GLU A 235 16.24 -16.76 -22.89
N LEU A 236 16.35 -15.54 -23.42
CA LEU A 236 16.89 -14.43 -22.64
C LEU A 236 15.89 -14.00 -21.56
N PRO A 237 16.35 -13.79 -20.32
CA PRO A 237 15.52 -13.17 -19.31
C PRO A 237 15.17 -11.74 -19.72
N SER A 238 13.93 -11.32 -19.48
CA SER A 238 13.46 -9.98 -19.86
C SER A 238 13.04 -9.14 -18.67
N ALA A 239 12.63 -9.76 -17.56
CA ALA A 239 12.06 -9.06 -16.42
C ALA A 239 12.97 -9.11 -15.19
N TYR A 240 13.11 -7.95 -14.55
CA TYR A 240 13.71 -7.78 -13.24
C TYR A 240 12.62 -7.32 -12.28
N ILE A 241 12.14 -8.23 -11.43
CA ILE A 241 11.11 -7.93 -10.43
C ILE A 241 11.83 -7.57 -9.14
N ALA A 242 11.59 -6.38 -8.62
CA ALA A 242 12.27 -5.86 -7.44
C ALA A 242 11.26 -5.44 -6.36
N GLY A 243 11.52 -5.84 -5.13
CA GLY A 243 10.86 -5.27 -3.97
C GLY A 243 11.31 -3.83 -3.70
N THR A 244 10.60 -3.13 -2.83
CA THR A 244 10.87 -1.72 -2.52
C THR A 244 12.27 -1.50 -1.91
N SER A 245 12.78 -2.45 -1.13
CA SER A 245 14.14 -2.41 -0.57
C SER A 245 15.22 -2.49 -1.65
N GLN A 246 15.06 -3.40 -2.60
CA GLN A 246 15.98 -3.54 -3.73
C GLN A 246 15.88 -2.34 -4.69
N TRP A 247 14.67 -1.82 -4.89
CA TRP A 247 14.47 -0.61 -5.68
C TRP A 247 15.17 0.60 -5.05
N SER A 248 15.08 0.76 -3.73
CA SER A 248 15.82 1.80 -3.00
C SER A 248 17.34 1.69 -3.21
N LEU A 249 17.87 0.46 -3.17
CA LEU A 249 19.28 0.20 -3.43
C LEU A 249 19.69 0.56 -4.86
N LEU A 250 18.85 0.22 -5.85
CA LEU A 250 19.07 0.59 -7.26
C LEU A 250 19.09 2.11 -7.45
N MET A 251 18.14 2.82 -6.84
CA MET A 251 18.07 4.28 -6.94
C MET A 251 19.25 4.98 -6.27
N GLY A 252 19.77 4.42 -5.19
CA GLY A 252 20.94 4.93 -4.48
C GLY A 252 22.28 4.48 -5.05
N ALA A 253 22.30 3.65 -6.10
CA ALA A 253 23.51 3.08 -6.66
C ALA A 253 24.36 4.14 -7.37
N THR A 254 25.60 4.33 -6.91
CA THR A 254 26.57 5.26 -7.49
C THR A 254 27.85 4.55 -7.87
N ASP A 255 28.58 5.10 -8.84
CA ASP A 255 29.95 4.67 -9.15
C ASP A 255 30.97 5.26 -8.15
N THR A 256 32.23 4.93 -8.32
CA THR A 256 33.33 5.43 -7.47
C THR A 256 33.51 6.95 -7.52
N THR A 257 32.90 7.63 -8.51
CA THR A 257 32.94 9.08 -8.68
C THR A 257 31.68 9.75 -8.18
N GLY A 258 30.73 9.00 -7.59
CA GLY A 258 29.45 9.51 -7.05
C GLY A 258 28.38 9.73 -8.10
N ARG A 259 28.56 9.24 -9.34
CA ARG A 259 27.54 9.32 -10.38
C ARG A 259 26.53 8.20 -10.22
N PRO A 260 25.21 8.49 -10.34
CA PRO A 260 24.21 7.42 -10.34
C PRO A 260 24.44 6.44 -11.48
N ILE A 261 24.55 5.15 -11.14
CA ILE A 261 24.70 4.06 -12.13
C ILE A 261 23.34 3.72 -12.72
N TYR A 262 22.33 3.61 -11.85
CA TYR A 262 20.96 3.42 -12.27
C TYR A 262 20.36 4.78 -12.62
N ASN A 263 20.26 5.04 -13.90
CA ASN A 263 19.64 6.27 -14.39
C ASN A 263 18.27 5.93 -14.98
N ALA A 264 17.22 6.20 -14.21
CA ALA A 264 15.85 6.12 -14.69
C ALA A 264 15.58 7.15 -15.80
N TYR A 265 16.47 8.12 -15.92
CA TYR A 265 16.48 9.15 -16.93
C TYR A 265 17.49 8.79 -18.01
N ASN A 266 17.06 8.48 -19.20
CA ASN A 266 17.97 8.33 -20.31
C ASN A 266 18.51 9.71 -20.71
N PRO A 267 19.80 10.05 -20.49
CA PRO A 267 20.35 11.36 -20.79
C PRO A 267 20.35 11.69 -22.30
N GLN A 268 20.12 10.71 -23.15
CA GLN A 268 19.96 10.90 -24.59
C GLN A 268 18.54 11.35 -24.99
N ASN A 269 17.59 11.31 -24.07
CA ASN A 269 16.23 11.77 -24.34
C ASN A 269 16.13 13.27 -24.05
N ASN A 270 16.60 14.06 -24.98
CA ASN A 270 16.67 15.52 -24.87
C ASN A 270 15.28 16.23 -24.87
N GLY A 271 14.20 15.48 -24.92
CA GLY A 271 12.83 15.97 -24.82
C GLY A 271 12.09 15.44 -23.61
N GLY A 272 12.82 14.96 -22.60
CA GLY A 272 12.27 14.25 -21.45
C GLY A 272 11.21 15.05 -20.70
N VAL A 273 9.97 14.66 -20.88
CA VAL A 273 8.90 14.99 -19.96
C VAL A 273 9.16 14.19 -18.69
N ALA A 274 9.42 14.88 -17.59
CA ALA A 274 9.48 14.27 -16.27
C ALA A 274 8.08 13.74 -15.91
N GLY A 275 7.78 12.51 -16.31
CA GLY A 275 6.55 11.82 -15.93
C GLY A 275 6.77 10.96 -14.68
N PRO A 276 5.72 10.59 -13.93
CA PRO A 276 5.82 9.69 -12.79
C PRO A 276 6.37 8.30 -13.15
N GLN A 277 6.45 7.99 -14.44
CA GLN A 277 7.09 6.77 -14.97
C GLN A 277 8.62 6.88 -15.08
N SER A 278 9.20 8.06 -14.85
CA SER A 278 10.64 8.29 -14.91
C SER A 278 11.47 7.50 -13.87
N LEU A 279 10.83 7.03 -12.82
CA LEU A 279 11.44 6.14 -11.82
C LEU A 279 11.45 4.65 -12.24
N ARG A 280 10.81 4.31 -13.34
CA ARG A 280 10.91 3.00 -13.99
C ARG A 280 12.05 3.07 -15.01
N GLY A 281 12.71 1.97 -15.19
CA GLY A 281 13.78 1.88 -16.15
C GLY A 281 14.08 0.44 -16.44
N ASN A 282 15.25 0.18 -17.01
CA ASN A 282 15.78 -1.15 -17.11
C ASN A 282 17.04 -1.27 -16.25
N VAL A 283 17.30 -2.47 -15.78
CA VAL A 283 18.49 -2.82 -15.02
C VAL A 283 19.36 -3.67 -15.91
N LEU A 284 20.42 -3.08 -16.47
CA LEU A 284 21.38 -3.75 -17.38
C LEU A 284 20.67 -4.48 -18.56
N GLY A 285 19.61 -3.87 -19.11
CA GLY A 285 18.86 -4.43 -20.23
C GLY A 285 17.63 -5.25 -19.86
N LEU A 286 17.38 -5.48 -18.57
CA LEU A 286 16.17 -6.14 -18.07
C LEU A 286 15.12 -5.08 -17.68
N ASP A 287 13.87 -5.28 -18.06
CA ASP A 287 12.79 -4.38 -17.70
C ASP A 287 12.50 -4.44 -16.19
N LEU A 288 12.50 -3.28 -15.53
CA LEU A 288 12.29 -3.19 -14.10
C LEU A 288 10.78 -3.13 -13.75
N TYR A 289 10.35 -4.08 -12.94
CA TYR A 289 9.02 -4.11 -12.32
C TYR A 289 9.18 -3.99 -10.81
N VAL A 290 8.64 -2.94 -10.24
CA VAL A 290 8.67 -2.73 -8.78
C VAL A 290 7.41 -3.31 -8.17
N ASP A 291 7.60 -4.29 -7.29
CA ASP A 291 6.51 -5.03 -6.66
C ASP A 291 6.47 -4.79 -5.14
N PRO A 292 5.38 -4.22 -4.63
CA PRO A 292 5.22 -4.01 -3.19
C PRO A 292 4.98 -5.30 -2.39
N ASN A 293 4.64 -6.41 -3.06
CA ASN A 293 4.42 -7.72 -2.43
C ASN A 293 5.72 -8.54 -2.33
N ALA A 294 6.77 -8.18 -3.08
CA ALA A 294 8.09 -8.76 -2.88
C ALA A 294 8.63 -8.35 -1.50
N VAL A 295 9.55 -9.14 -0.94
CA VAL A 295 10.08 -8.90 0.41
C VAL A 295 10.57 -7.46 0.54
N ALA A 296 9.94 -6.68 1.41
CA ALA A 296 10.19 -5.26 1.59
C ALA A 296 11.09 -4.95 2.80
N THR A 297 11.19 -5.87 3.76
CA THR A 297 11.89 -5.67 5.05
C THR A 297 13.38 -5.95 4.97
N THR A 298 13.79 -6.82 4.03
CA THR A 298 15.18 -7.19 3.80
C THR A 298 15.52 -7.04 2.33
N ILE A 299 16.79 -6.85 2.03
CA ILE A 299 17.28 -6.84 0.63
C ILE A 299 17.43 -8.27 0.11
N ASP A 300 17.68 -9.22 1.01
CA ASP A 300 17.79 -10.63 0.67
C ASP A 300 16.47 -11.16 0.10
N GLU A 301 16.56 -11.94 -0.97
CA GLU A 301 15.40 -12.49 -1.71
C GLU A 301 14.38 -11.44 -2.22
N SER A 302 14.76 -10.16 -2.25
CA SER A 302 13.88 -9.07 -2.65
C SER A 302 13.86 -8.77 -4.14
N ALA A 303 14.61 -9.51 -4.94
CA ALA A 303 14.63 -9.35 -6.38
C ALA A 303 14.70 -10.69 -7.12
N PHE A 304 14.13 -10.70 -8.31
CA PHE A 304 14.06 -11.85 -9.19
C PHE A 304 14.41 -11.45 -10.61
N ILE A 305 15.32 -12.21 -11.24
CA ILE A 305 15.49 -12.18 -12.68
C ILE A 305 14.62 -13.31 -13.25
N VAL A 306 13.71 -12.98 -14.16
CA VAL A 306 12.71 -13.91 -14.65
C VAL A 306 12.75 -14.01 -16.16
N THR A 307 12.80 -15.24 -16.65
CA THR A 307 12.45 -15.57 -18.04
C THR A 307 10.98 -15.93 -18.08
N PRO A 308 10.10 -15.15 -18.75
CA PRO A 308 8.65 -15.36 -18.69
C PRO A 308 8.17 -16.75 -19.06
N SER A 309 8.84 -17.42 -20.02
CA SER A 309 8.51 -18.80 -20.43
C SER A 309 8.76 -19.85 -19.35
N SER A 310 9.60 -19.55 -18.37
CA SER A 310 9.91 -20.45 -17.26
C SER A 310 8.85 -20.49 -16.16
N VAL A 311 7.89 -19.58 -16.21
CA VAL A 311 6.80 -19.47 -15.24
C VAL A 311 5.47 -19.57 -15.95
N ALA A 312 4.54 -20.30 -15.39
CA ALA A 312 3.18 -20.38 -15.87
C ALA A 312 2.20 -19.80 -14.87
N ILE A 313 1.41 -18.84 -15.32
CA ILE A 313 0.33 -18.22 -14.56
C ILE A 313 -0.96 -18.42 -15.33
N TYR A 314 -1.92 -19.07 -14.69
CA TYR A 314 -3.27 -19.26 -15.23
C TYR A 314 -4.27 -18.60 -14.31
N GLU A 315 -5.09 -17.74 -14.84
CA GLU A 315 -6.06 -16.98 -14.08
C GLU A 315 -7.46 -17.08 -14.69
N SER A 316 -8.47 -17.05 -13.83
CA SER A 316 -9.85 -16.92 -14.28
C SER A 316 -10.05 -15.56 -14.95
N PRO A 317 -10.53 -15.52 -16.22
CA PRO A 317 -10.67 -14.26 -16.95
C PRO A 317 -11.74 -13.33 -16.37
N ILE A 318 -12.62 -13.86 -15.52
CA ILE A 318 -13.73 -13.12 -14.93
C ILE A 318 -13.74 -13.36 -13.43
N LEU A 319 -13.65 -12.28 -12.65
CA LEU A 319 -13.96 -12.31 -11.23
C LEU A 319 -15.46 -12.53 -11.04
N ARG A 320 -15.80 -13.49 -10.19
CA ARG A 320 -17.19 -13.85 -9.92
C ARG A 320 -17.62 -13.18 -8.63
N MET A 321 -18.78 -12.52 -8.68
CA MET A 321 -19.42 -11.94 -7.51
C MET A 321 -20.66 -12.78 -7.16
N SER A 322 -20.82 -13.05 -5.87
CA SER A 322 -22.00 -13.72 -5.33
C SER A 322 -22.54 -12.89 -4.16
N THR A 323 -23.83 -12.64 -4.16
CA THR A 323 -24.52 -11.87 -3.12
C THR A 323 -25.59 -12.73 -2.48
N ASN A 324 -25.65 -12.74 -1.16
CA ASN A 324 -26.65 -13.45 -0.38
C ASN A 324 -27.24 -12.53 0.69
N VAL A 325 -28.56 -12.59 0.88
CA VAL A 325 -29.25 -11.85 1.95
C VAL A 325 -29.49 -12.81 3.11
N VAL A 326 -28.93 -12.48 4.26
CA VAL A 326 -29.08 -13.28 5.47
C VAL A 326 -30.31 -12.85 6.24
N THR A 327 -30.94 -13.78 6.97
CA THR A 327 -32.18 -13.55 7.74
C THR A 327 -32.08 -12.45 8.81
N SER A 328 -30.87 -12.04 9.18
CA SER A 328 -30.61 -10.91 10.11
C SER A 328 -30.68 -9.53 9.48
N GLY A 329 -31.06 -9.41 8.19
CA GLY A 329 -31.05 -8.13 7.47
C GLY A 329 -29.65 -7.69 7.03
N GLU A 330 -28.71 -8.61 7.00
CA GLU A 330 -27.36 -8.40 6.46
C GLU A 330 -27.26 -8.92 5.05
N ILE A 331 -26.43 -8.25 4.24
CA ILE A 331 -26.10 -8.67 2.88
C ILE A 331 -24.64 -9.11 2.88
N GLU A 332 -24.40 -10.32 2.39
CA GLU A 332 -23.06 -10.87 2.19
C GLU A 332 -22.71 -10.76 0.71
N THR A 333 -21.61 -10.09 0.41
CA THR A 333 -21.07 -10.04 -0.94
C THR A 333 -19.69 -10.70 -0.97
N MET A 334 -19.53 -11.71 -1.82
CA MET A 334 -18.30 -12.44 -2.02
C MET A 334 -17.78 -12.22 -3.43
N LEU A 335 -16.51 -11.79 -3.53
CA LEU A 335 -15.76 -11.73 -4.78
C LEU A 335 -14.77 -12.90 -4.80
N TYR A 336 -14.70 -13.66 -5.89
CA TYR A 336 -13.74 -14.75 -5.99
C TYR A 336 -13.24 -14.99 -7.41
N GLY A 337 -12.06 -15.54 -7.51
CA GLY A 337 -11.43 -15.99 -8.74
C GLY A 337 -10.52 -17.19 -8.47
N TYR A 338 -10.00 -17.77 -9.54
CA TYR A 338 -9.08 -18.91 -9.48
C TYR A 338 -7.75 -18.51 -10.10
N LEU A 339 -6.67 -18.96 -9.46
CA LEU A 339 -5.30 -18.75 -9.92
C LEU A 339 -4.53 -20.06 -9.77
N ALA A 340 -3.80 -20.44 -10.81
CA ALA A 340 -2.77 -21.47 -10.73
C ALA A 340 -1.44 -20.85 -11.16
N VAL A 341 -0.41 -20.98 -10.35
CA VAL A 341 0.90 -20.43 -10.61
C VAL A 341 1.98 -21.43 -10.23
N GLY A 342 3.04 -21.48 -11.02
CA GLY A 342 4.22 -22.25 -10.68
C GLY A 342 5.36 -22.07 -11.65
N VAL A 343 6.54 -22.45 -11.18
CA VAL A 343 7.78 -22.40 -11.94
C VAL A 343 7.95 -23.72 -12.72
N LEU A 344 7.94 -23.63 -14.04
CA LEU A 344 8.17 -24.78 -14.94
C LEU A 344 9.62 -25.16 -15.02
N THR A 345 10.52 -24.16 -15.03
CA THR A 345 11.96 -24.33 -15.10
C THR A 345 12.64 -23.46 -14.04
N ALA A 346 13.09 -24.09 -12.95
CA ALA A 346 13.69 -23.39 -11.81
C ALA A 346 14.88 -22.49 -12.21
N GLY A 347 15.70 -22.94 -13.15
CA GLY A 347 16.85 -22.18 -13.63
C GLY A 347 16.51 -20.88 -14.38
N GLY A 348 15.26 -20.72 -14.86
CA GLY A 348 14.81 -19.49 -15.52
C GLY A 348 14.32 -18.41 -14.57
N VAL A 349 14.26 -18.71 -13.27
CA VAL A 349 13.96 -17.76 -12.20
C VAL A 349 15.14 -17.73 -11.25
N ARG A 350 15.80 -16.59 -11.15
CA ARG A 350 16.97 -16.38 -10.30
C ARG A 350 16.62 -15.42 -9.17
N ARG A 351 16.72 -15.90 -7.92
CA ARG A 351 16.44 -15.10 -6.72
C ARG A 351 17.69 -14.41 -6.22
N PHE A 352 17.60 -13.16 -5.89
CA PHE A 352 18.70 -12.41 -5.27
C PHE A 352 19.12 -13.06 -3.95
N ASN A 353 20.42 -13.16 -3.71
CA ASN A 353 21.01 -13.74 -2.51
C ASN A 353 22.03 -12.76 -1.92
N LEU A 354 21.82 -12.40 -0.66
CA LEU A 354 22.70 -11.49 0.06
C LEU A 354 23.82 -12.30 0.74
N SER A 355 25.07 -11.83 0.59
CA SER A 355 26.25 -12.42 1.25
C SER A 355 26.41 -11.94 2.69
#